data_38ec7d4106493f53e257b9de6ea00178
#
_entry.id   38ec7d4106493f53e257b9de6ea00178
#
_cell.length_a   1.000
_cell.length_b   1.000
_cell.length_c   1.000
_cell.angle_alpha   90.00
_cell.angle_beta   90.00
_cell.angle_gamma   90.00
#
_symmetry.space_group_name_H-M   'P 1'
#
loop_
_entity.id
_entity.type
_entity.pdbx_description
1 polymer ?
#
loop_
_entity_poly.entity_id
_entity_poly.type
_entity_poly.pdbx_seq_one_letter_code
_entity_poly.pdbx_strand_id
1 'polypeptide(L)'
;GDGTFFASDQEGHWTPKNRINLIRKDGFYGYMGSYVPGRDPEKYDPPVVWIHNSVDRSPAQQLWVTSDKWGPLKGSLISLSYGTGRVFAVPHEMVDGIPQGGVARLPIAETPTGVMRGRFHPVDGQLYACGLFGWAGNKSRPGGFYRFRFTGKLLHVPVKYSVSKKGVSLTFSEPLDEVSATDPDSFAAEMCN
;
A
#
# COMPACT_ATOMS: atom_id res chain seq x y z
N GLY A 1 -8.89 -8.25 -15.51
CA GLY A 1 -9.38 -8.11 -14.15
C GLY A 1 -10.85 -7.80 -14.12
N ASP A 2 -11.41 -7.69 -12.94
CA ASP A 2 -12.83 -7.39 -12.67
C ASP A 2 -13.20 -5.90 -12.84
N GLY A 3 -12.26 -5.07 -13.29
CA GLY A 3 -12.44 -3.63 -13.44
C GLY A 3 -12.16 -2.82 -12.17
N THR A 4 -11.76 -3.44 -11.07
CA THR A 4 -11.39 -2.73 -9.85
C THR A 4 -10.17 -1.84 -10.08
N PHE A 5 -10.28 -0.57 -9.74
CA PHE A 5 -9.25 0.43 -9.98
C PHE A 5 -8.81 1.12 -8.68
N PHE A 6 -7.51 1.16 -8.44
CA PHE A 6 -6.90 1.84 -7.30
C PHE A 6 -6.07 3.02 -7.77
N ALA A 7 -6.06 4.08 -6.99
CA ALA A 7 -5.19 5.24 -7.18
C ALA A 7 -4.64 5.71 -5.84
N SER A 8 -3.50 6.37 -5.87
CA SER A 8 -2.91 6.98 -4.69
C SER A 8 -2.80 8.48 -4.82
N ASP A 9 -2.94 9.17 -3.70
CA ASP A 9 -2.67 10.59 -3.56
C ASP A 9 -1.54 10.81 -2.54
N GLN A 10 -0.71 11.78 -2.84
CA GLN A 10 0.31 12.24 -1.93
C GLN A 10 -0.27 13.27 -0.96
N GLU A 11 0.28 13.32 0.26
CA GLU A 11 0.00 14.39 1.21
C GLU A 11 0.31 15.77 0.63
N GLY A 12 -0.47 16.76 1.04
CA GLY A 12 -0.33 18.14 0.63
C GLY A 12 -1.21 19.02 1.51
N HIS A 13 -1.32 20.31 1.21
CA HIS A 13 -2.13 21.22 2.03
C HIS A 13 -3.64 20.91 2.00
N TRP A 14 -4.11 20.09 1.07
CA TRP A 14 -5.51 19.65 0.96
C TRP A 14 -5.73 18.19 1.34
N THR A 15 -4.65 17.40 1.44
CA THR A 15 -4.70 15.96 1.77
C THR A 15 -3.77 15.74 2.96
N PRO A 16 -4.30 15.46 4.16
CA PRO A 16 -3.52 15.51 5.40
C PRO A 16 -2.47 14.41 5.48
N LYS A 17 -2.69 13.29 4.79
CA LYS A 17 -1.80 12.12 4.75
C LYS A 17 -1.79 11.55 3.33
N ASN A 18 -0.80 10.72 3.03
CA ASN A 18 -0.85 9.88 1.83
C ASN A 18 -2.02 8.90 1.93
N ARG A 19 -2.58 8.50 0.80
CA ARG A 19 -3.70 7.55 0.78
C ARG A 19 -3.73 6.69 -0.46
N ILE A 20 -4.41 5.55 -0.35
CA ILE A 20 -4.77 4.69 -1.47
C ILE A 20 -6.29 4.63 -1.53
N ASN A 21 -6.86 4.95 -2.67
CA ASN A 21 -8.29 4.99 -2.92
C ASN A 21 -8.71 3.79 -3.78
N LEU A 22 -9.88 3.23 -3.50
CA LEU A 22 -10.63 2.39 -4.43
C LEU A 22 -11.51 3.30 -5.27
N ILE A 23 -11.21 3.43 -6.56
CA ILE A 23 -11.91 4.35 -7.44
C ILE A 23 -13.22 3.73 -7.93
N ARG A 24 -14.31 4.44 -7.74
CA ARG A 24 -15.67 4.06 -8.17
C ARG A 24 -16.22 5.06 -9.16
N LYS A 25 -17.16 4.60 -9.97
CA LYS A 25 -17.93 5.49 -10.83
C LYS A 25 -18.63 6.54 -9.95
N ASP A 26 -18.57 7.80 -10.38
CA ASP A 26 -19.18 8.95 -9.71
C ASP A 26 -18.62 9.26 -8.31
N GLY A 27 -17.53 8.58 -7.89
CA GLY A 27 -16.83 8.84 -6.64
C GLY A 27 -16.10 10.19 -6.64
N PHE A 28 -15.99 10.80 -5.46
CA PHE A 28 -15.23 12.02 -5.24
C PHE A 28 -14.14 11.77 -4.18
N TYR A 29 -12.88 11.91 -4.56
CA TYR A 29 -11.73 11.58 -3.72
C TYR A 29 -10.88 12.80 -3.41
N GLY A 30 -11.35 13.97 -3.79
CA GLY A 30 -10.43 14.96 -3.96
C GLY A 30 -10.42 16.20 -3.21
N TYR A 31 -9.87 17.20 -3.83
CA TYR A 31 -9.58 18.51 -3.29
C TYR A 31 -10.86 19.32 -3.11
N MET A 32 -11.26 19.53 -1.88
CA MET A 32 -12.51 20.20 -1.53
C MET A 32 -12.57 21.64 -2.05
N GLY A 33 -11.45 22.35 -2.13
CA GLY A 33 -11.37 23.69 -2.67
C GLY A 33 -11.57 23.80 -4.19
N SER A 34 -11.53 22.68 -4.92
CA SER A 34 -11.76 22.61 -6.37
C SER A 34 -12.99 21.80 -6.72
N TYR A 35 -13.94 21.68 -5.79
CA TYR A 35 -15.13 20.90 -6.06
C TYR A 35 -16.00 21.50 -7.17
N VAL A 36 -16.71 20.64 -7.86
CA VAL A 36 -17.66 21.04 -8.90
C VAL A 36 -18.98 21.42 -8.23
N PRO A 37 -19.61 22.55 -8.62
CA PRO A 37 -20.93 22.93 -8.12
C PRO A 37 -21.95 21.79 -8.24
N GLY A 38 -22.72 21.56 -7.18
CA GLY A 38 -23.69 20.48 -7.10
C GLY A 38 -23.19 19.21 -6.38
N ARG A 39 -21.88 19.14 -6.07
CA ARG A 39 -21.35 18.15 -5.13
C ARG A 39 -21.28 18.74 -3.72
N ASP A 40 -21.46 17.89 -2.73
CA ASP A 40 -21.28 18.27 -1.33
C ASP A 40 -19.77 18.44 -1.04
N PRO A 41 -19.27 19.67 -0.78
CA PRO A 41 -17.85 19.90 -0.55
C PRO A 41 -17.36 19.36 0.79
N GLU A 42 -18.25 18.98 1.69
CA GLU A 42 -17.90 18.44 3.01
C GLU A 42 -17.67 16.94 2.98
N LYS A 43 -17.94 16.27 1.85
CA LYS A 43 -17.86 14.81 1.75
C LYS A 43 -16.96 14.39 0.60
N TYR A 44 -16.07 13.47 0.90
CA TYR A 44 -15.32 12.68 -0.07
C TYR A 44 -15.40 11.21 0.30
N ASP A 45 -15.24 10.34 -0.71
CA ASP A 45 -15.23 8.90 -0.47
C ASP A 45 -14.00 8.51 0.37
N PRO A 46 -14.18 7.66 1.40
CA PRO A 46 -13.08 7.24 2.25
C PRO A 46 -12.05 6.43 1.44
N PRO A 47 -10.75 6.61 1.71
CA PRO A 47 -9.73 5.78 1.12
C PRO A 47 -9.76 4.36 1.67
N VAL A 48 -9.12 3.44 0.97
CA VAL A 48 -8.80 2.11 1.51
C VAL A 48 -7.90 2.21 2.73
N VAL A 49 -6.94 3.13 2.68
CA VAL A 49 -5.99 3.36 3.77
C VAL A 49 -5.44 4.77 3.72
N TRP A 50 -5.33 5.38 4.91
CA TRP A 50 -4.50 6.55 5.16
C TRP A 50 -3.09 6.09 5.56
N ILE A 51 -2.05 6.64 4.94
CA ILE A 51 -0.66 6.25 5.19
C ILE A 51 0.05 7.42 5.87
N HIS A 52 0.44 7.24 7.12
CA HIS A 52 1.20 8.26 7.83
C HIS A 52 2.57 8.51 7.18
N ASN A 53 3.03 9.76 7.21
CA ASN A 53 4.25 10.18 6.52
C ASN A 53 5.53 9.52 7.08
N SER A 54 5.49 9.00 8.32
CA SER A 54 6.58 8.21 8.89
C SER A 54 6.67 6.79 8.31
N VAL A 55 5.56 6.27 7.77
CA VAL A 55 5.49 4.93 7.17
C VAL A 55 5.90 4.99 5.71
N ASP A 56 5.25 5.85 4.94
CA ASP A 56 5.56 6.07 3.53
C ASP A 56 5.29 7.51 3.10
N ARG A 57 5.98 7.92 2.04
CA ARG A 57 5.78 9.21 1.39
C ARG A 57 5.74 9.02 -0.12
N SER A 58 4.86 9.75 -0.78
CA SER A 58 4.66 9.67 -2.24
C SER A 58 4.41 8.23 -2.72
N PRO A 59 3.32 7.59 -2.29
CA PRO A 59 2.91 6.32 -2.87
C PRO A 59 2.73 6.50 -4.38
N ALA A 60 3.16 5.49 -5.14
CA ALA A 60 3.17 5.57 -6.60
C ALA A 60 2.17 4.57 -7.22
N GLN A 61 2.64 3.52 -7.84
CA GLN A 61 1.75 2.58 -8.51
C GLN A 61 1.29 1.46 -7.57
N GLN A 62 0.00 1.11 -7.66
CA GLN A 62 -0.55 -0.11 -7.11
C GLN A 62 -0.54 -1.21 -8.17
N LEU A 63 -0.25 -2.45 -7.74
CA LEU A 63 -0.12 -3.62 -8.60
C LEU A 63 -0.70 -4.86 -7.91
N TRP A 64 -1.47 -5.64 -8.65
CA TRP A 64 -1.82 -6.99 -8.21
C TRP A 64 -0.65 -7.93 -8.46
N VAL A 65 -0.33 -8.76 -7.47
CA VAL A 65 0.66 -9.84 -7.62
C VAL A 65 0.00 -10.98 -8.40
N THR A 66 0.26 -11.01 -9.69
CA THR A 66 -0.33 -12.00 -10.61
C THR A 66 0.49 -13.28 -10.76
N SER A 67 1.72 -13.29 -10.25
CA SER A 67 2.67 -14.38 -10.43
C SER A 67 2.59 -15.40 -9.29
N ASP A 68 2.46 -16.67 -9.65
CA ASP A 68 2.56 -17.80 -8.71
C ASP A 68 3.92 -17.91 -8.03
N LYS A 69 4.96 -17.34 -8.65
CA LYS A 69 6.32 -17.34 -8.10
C LYS A 69 6.52 -16.38 -6.93
N TRP A 70 5.47 -15.67 -6.50
CA TRP A 70 5.51 -14.77 -5.34
C TRP A 70 4.93 -15.40 -4.08
N GLY A 71 4.73 -16.71 -4.08
CA GLY A 71 4.33 -17.47 -2.91
C GLY A 71 3.08 -16.92 -2.22
N PRO A 72 3.12 -16.65 -0.90
CA PRO A 72 1.95 -16.23 -0.14
C PRO A 72 1.43 -14.83 -0.55
N LEU A 73 2.20 -14.06 -1.31
CA LEU A 73 1.77 -12.75 -1.81
C LEU A 73 0.96 -12.83 -3.10
N LYS A 74 0.83 -13.99 -3.75
CA LYS A 74 -0.01 -14.12 -4.94
C LYS A 74 -1.44 -13.65 -4.64
N GLY A 75 -1.98 -12.82 -5.52
CA GLY A 75 -3.32 -12.25 -5.35
C GLY A 75 -3.38 -11.04 -4.41
N SER A 76 -2.28 -10.68 -3.75
CA SER A 76 -2.22 -9.47 -2.93
C SER A 76 -2.08 -8.21 -3.78
N LEU A 77 -2.59 -7.10 -3.28
CA LEU A 77 -2.28 -5.77 -3.80
C LEU A 77 -0.96 -5.31 -3.17
N ILE A 78 -0.07 -4.76 -3.98
CA ILE A 78 1.16 -4.10 -3.53
C ILE A 78 1.21 -2.65 -3.99
N SER A 79 1.89 -1.80 -3.23
CA SER A 79 2.12 -0.38 -3.55
C SER A 79 3.62 -0.10 -3.64
N LEU A 80 4.01 0.57 -4.71
CA LEU A 80 5.36 1.07 -4.91
C LEU A 80 5.47 2.48 -4.33
N SER A 81 6.61 2.82 -3.75
CA SER A 81 6.88 4.13 -3.18
C SER A 81 7.91 4.91 -3.98
N TYR A 82 7.49 6.06 -4.49
CA TYR A 82 8.42 7.00 -5.12
C TYR A 82 9.29 7.70 -4.09
N GLY A 83 8.71 8.15 -2.98
CA GLY A 83 9.45 8.91 -1.97
C GLY A 83 10.54 8.09 -1.30
N THR A 84 10.24 6.86 -0.91
CA THR A 84 11.12 6.05 -0.05
C THR A 84 11.82 4.90 -0.77
N GLY A 85 11.39 4.53 -1.97
CA GLY A 85 11.95 3.36 -2.70
C GLY A 85 11.62 2.03 -2.03
N ARG A 86 10.53 1.98 -1.27
CA ARG A 86 10.00 0.79 -0.59
C ARG A 86 8.88 0.15 -1.39
N VAL A 87 8.55 -1.08 -1.03
CA VAL A 87 7.39 -1.80 -1.54
C VAL A 87 6.54 -2.25 -0.35
N PHE A 88 5.24 -2.04 -0.43
CA PHE A 88 4.29 -2.37 0.63
C PHE A 88 3.25 -3.37 0.12
N ALA A 89 2.86 -4.33 0.95
CA ALA A 89 1.59 -5.04 0.79
C ALA A 89 0.45 -4.15 1.28
N VAL A 90 -0.73 -4.28 0.64
CA VAL A 90 -1.93 -3.49 0.96
C VAL A 90 -3.09 -4.46 1.24
N PRO A 91 -3.07 -5.15 2.41
CA PRO A 91 -4.20 -5.97 2.82
C PRO A 91 -5.41 -5.07 3.07
N HIS A 92 -6.57 -5.48 2.54
CA HIS A 92 -7.79 -4.71 2.62
C HIS A 92 -9.03 -5.59 2.54
N GLU A 93 -10.17 -5.04 2.95
CA GLU A 93 -11.48 -5.66 2.86
C GLU A 93 -12.56 -4.64 2.49
N MET A 94 -13.74 -5.15 2.22
CA MET A 94 -14.95 -4.36 2.01
C MET A 94 -15.94 -4.65 3.14
N VAL A 95 -16.38 -3.63 3.86
CA VAL A 95 -17.38 -3.74 4.92
C VAL A 95 -18.53 -2.80 4.59
N ASP A 96 -19.72 -3.36 4.38
CA ASP A 96 -20.93 -2.59 4.02
C ASP A 96 -20.71 -1.61 2.85
N GLY A 97 -19.92 -2.03 1.88
CA GLY A 97 -19.58 -1.23 0.72
C GLY A 97 -18.48 -0.18 0.95
N ILE A 98 -17.91 -0.09 2.14
CA ILE A 98 -16.81 0.82 2.48
C ILE A 98 -15.49 0.06 2.43
N PRO A 99 -14.48 0.53 1.67
CA PRO A 99 -13.16 -0.07 1.68
C PRO A 99 -12.42 0.29 2.96
N GLN A 100 -11.69 -0.65 3.52
CA GLN A 100 -10.77 -0.40 4.62
C GLN A 100 -9.57 -1.34 4.54
N GLY A 101 -8.41 -0.88 4.98
CA GLY A 101 -7.18 -1.66 4.86
C GLY A 101 -6.00 -1.02 5.57
N GLY A 102 -4.83 -1.59 5.32
CA GLY A 102 -3.58 -1.13 5.85
C GLY A 102 -2.44 -1.26 4.86
N VAL A 103 -1.25 -0.83 5.27
CA VAL A 103 -0.01 -1.05 4.53
C VAL A 103 0.99 -1.77 5.42
N ALA A 104 1.67 -2.76 4.86
CA ALA A 104 2.75 -3.47 5.52
C ALA A 104 3.99 -3.47 4.64
N ARG A 105 5.10 -2.97 5.17
CA ARG A 105 6.37 -2.95 4.43
C ARG A 105 6.82 -4.38 4.13
N LEU A 106 7.09 -4.66 2.86
CA LEU A 106 7.72 -5.92 2.47
C LEU A 106 9.21 -5.90 2.89
N PRO A 107 9.77 -7.05 3.29
CA PRO A 107 11.18 -7.15 3.70
C PRO A 107 12.12 -7.12 2.48
N ILE A 108 11.97 -6.09 1.67
CA ILE A 108 12.78 -5.80 0.50
C ILE A 108 13.71 -4.64 0.88
N ALA A 109 14.98 -4.74 0.52
CA ALA A 109 15.92 -3.64 0.70
C ALA A 109 15.44 -2.39 -0.06
N GLU A 110 15.62 -1.23 0.53
CA GLU A 110 15.32 0.03 -0.14
C GLU A 110 16.17 0.19 -1.40
N THR A 111 15.53 0.63 -2.46
CA THR A 111 16.25 0.92 -3.70
C THR A 111 17.00 2.26 -3.60
N PRO A 112 18.10 2.43 -4.35
CA PRO A 112 18.83 3.70 -4.40
C PRO A 112 18.06 4.86 -5.04
N THR A 113 16.88 4.58 -5.57
CA THR A 113 15.93 5.58 -6.12
C THR A 113 14.55 5.39 -5.52
N GLY A 114 13.64 6.31 -5.75
CA GLY A 114 12.21 6.01 -5.65
C GLY A 114 11.80 4.94 -6.66
N VAL A 115 10.67 4.29 -6.45
CA VAL A 115 10.10 3.30 -7.39
C VAL A 115 8.72 3.76 -7.81
N MET A 116 8.54 3.99 -9.12
CA MET A 116 7.33 4.63 -9.63
C MET A 116 6.41 3.68 -10.39
N ARG A 117 6.97 2.84 -11.24
CA ARG A 117 6.22 1.95 -12.13
C ARG A 117 6.83 0.57 -12.13
N GLY A 118 5.98 -0.44 -12.21
CA GLY A 118 6.40 -1.83 -12.30
C GLY A 118 5.43 -2.68 -13.09
N ARG A 119 5.91 -3.85 -13.51
CA ARG A 119 5.12 -4.89 -14.16
C ARG A 119 5.66 -6.26 -13.79
N PHE A 120 4.77 -7.20 -13.58
CA PHE A 120 5.14 -8.60 -13.50
C PHE A 120 5.46 -9.12 -14.90
N HIS A 121 6.64 -9.69 -15.06
CA HIS A 121 7.07 -10.25 -16.34
C HIS A 121 6.35 -11.58 -16.59
N PRO A 122 5.71 -11.77 -17.75
CA PRO A 122 4.83 -12.92 -17.98
C PRO A 122 5.53 -14.27 -18.03
N VAL A 123 6.83 -14.29 -18.38
CA VAL A 123 7.60 -15.53 -18.50
C VAL A 123 8.29 -15.92 -17.20
N ASP A 124 9.04 -14.99 -16.58
CA ASP A 124 9.79 -15.31 -15.35
C ASP A 124 9.00 -15.02 -14.06
N GLY A 125 7.88 -14.30 -14.17
CA GLY A 125 6.99 -13.99 -13.06
C GLY A 125 7.57 -13.02 -12.03
N GLN A 126 8.69 -12.37 -12.30
CA GLN A 126 9.30 -11.41 -11.40
C GLN A 126 8.73 -10.00 -11.61
N LEU A 127 8.81 -9.17 -10.60
CA LEU A 127 8.45 -7.78 -10.70
C LEU A 127 9.64 -6.97 -11.21
N TYR A 128 9.47 -6.35 -12.37
CA TYR A 128 10.41 -5.36 -12.89
C TYR A 128 9.84 -3.98 -12.65
N ALA A 129 10.65 -3.09 -12.08
CA ALA A 129 10.22 -1.76 -11.74
C ALA A 129 11.30 -0.72 -12.05
N CYS A 130 10.86 0.48 -12.36
CA CYS A 130 11.72 1.63 -12.59
C CYS A 130 11.32 2.81 -11.73
N GLY A 131 12.25 3.72 -11.55
CA GLY A 131 12.02 4.91 -10.78
C GLY A 131 13.05 5.99 -11.00
N LEU A 132 12.81 7.10 -10.32
CA LEU A 132 13.63 8.30 -10.38
C LEU A 132 14.22 8.60 -9.01
N PHE A 133 15.01 9.67 -8.93
CA PHE A 133 15.49 10.21 -7.68
C PHE A 133 14.33 10.41 -6.69
N GLY A 134 14.35 9.64 -5.61
CA GLY A 134 13.38 9.78 -4.51
C GLY A 134 13.77 10.94 -3.60
N TRP A 135 12.80 11.79 -3.27
CA TRP A 135 13.05 12.98 -2.45
C TRP A 135 13.04 12.70 -0.93
N ALA A 136 12.51 11.57 -0.51
CA ALA A 136 12.50 11.15 0.89
C ALA A 136 13.50 10.04 1.16
N GLY A 137 14.32 10.22 2.18
CA GLY A 137 15.39 9.28 2.55
C GLY A 137 16.67 9.44 1.74
N ASN A 138 17.57 8.47 1.89
CA ASN A 138 18.93 8.51 1.32
C ASN A 138 18.96 7.97 -0.10
N LYS A 139 18.31 8.65 -1.03
CA LYS A 139 18.31 8.25 -2.44
C LYS A 139 19.54 8.84 -3.13
N SER A 140 20.37 7.96 -3.68
CA SER A 140 21.70 8.33 -4.19
C SER A 140 21.80 8.37 -5.72
N ARG A 141 20.76 7.90 -6.45
CA ARG A 141 20.82 7.79 -7.89
C ARG A 141 19.70 8.56 -8.58
N PRO A 142 19.95 9.17 -9.75
CA PRO A 142 18.93 9.91 -10.50
C PRO A 142 17.85 9.03 -11.11
N GLY A 143 18.15 7.75 -11.36
CA GLY A 143 17.21 6.78 -11.90
C GLY A 143 17.67 5.36 -11.71
N GLY A 144 16.75 4.42 -11.86
CA GLY A 144 17.05 3.00 -11.71
C GLY A 144 16.01 2.08 -12.32
N PHE A 145 16.47 0.88 -12.64
CA PHE A 145 15.66 -0.24 -13.08
C PHE A 145 15.98 -1.45 -12.21
N TYR A 146 14.97 -2.09 -11.64
CA TYR A 146 15.10 -3.11 -10.60
C TYR A 146 14.30 -4.34 -10.95
N ARG A 147 14.82 -5.50 -10.56
CA ARG A 147 14.09 -6.75 -10.53
C ARG A 147 13.89 -7.19 -9.08
N PHE A 148 12.66 -7.30 -8.65
CA PHE A 148 12.27 -7.86 -7.36
C PHE A 148 11.81 -9.30 -7.57
N ARG A 149 12.29 -10.19 -6.75
CA ARG A 149 11.93 -11.60 -6.81
C ARG A 149 11.65 -12.16 -5.42
N PHE A 150 10.69 -13.04 -5.33
CA PHE A 150 10.49 -13.85 -4.13
C PHE A 150 11.59 -14.93 -4.08
N THR A 151 12.22 -15.09 -2.92
CA THR A 151 13.38 -15.97 -2.74
C THR A 151 12.98 -17.34 -2.17
N GLY A 152 11.70 -17.56 -1.85
CA GLY A 152 11.21 -18.74 -1.16
C GLY A 152 11.43 -18.72 0.37
N LYS A 153 12.03 -17.66 0.91
CA LYS A 153 12.15 -17.50 2.37
C LYS A 153 10.79 -17.17 2.97
N LEU A 154 10.57 -17.61 4.20
CA LEU A 154 9.37 -17.30 4.97
C LEU A 154 9.19 -15.78 5.09
N LEU A 155 7.96 -15.33 4.88
CA LEU A 155 7.56 -13.94 5.02
C LEU A 155 6.56 -13.84 6.16
N HIS A 156 6.87 -13.09 7.19
CA HIS A 156 5.93 -12.80 8.27
C HIS A 156 5.30 -11.42 8.02
N VAL A 157 4.44 -11.34 7.00
CA VAL A 157 3.76 -10.09 6.62
C VAL A 157 2.25 -10.27 6.64
N PRO A 158 1.48 -9.24 7.02
CA PRO A 158 0.03 -9.27 6.93
C PRO A 158 -0.43 -9.41 5.48
N VAL A 159 -1.25 -10.43 5.22
CA VAL A 159 -1.85 -10.70 3.89
C VAL A 159 -3.36 -10.50 3.88
N LYS A 160 -4.00 -10.51 5.07
CA LYS A 160 -5.41 -10.13 5.22
C LYS A 160 -5.56 -9.16 6.40
N TYR A 161 -6.54 -8.31 6.28
CA TYR A 161 -6.92 -7.29 7.24
C TYR A 161 -8.42 -7.33 7.43
N SER A 162 -8.89 -7.28 8.66
CA SER A 162 -10.30 -7.20 8.97
C SER A 162 -10.53 -6.37 10.24
N VAL A 163 -11.52 -5.51 10.22
CA VAL A 163 -11.93 -4.69 11.37
C VAL A 163 -13.38 -4.96 11.72
N SER A 164 -13.62 -5.13 13.00
CA SER A 164 -14.94 -5.30 13.56
C SER A 164 -15.08 -4.49 14.85
N LYS A 165 -16.28 -4.45 15.43
CA LYS A 165 -16.50 -3.86 16.75
C LYS A 165 -15.65 -4.50 17.86
N LYS A 166 -15.10 -5.69 17.63
CA LYS A 166 -14.25 -6.41 18.60
C LYS A 166 -12.77 -6.07 18.48
N GLY A 167 -12.37 -5.40 17.42
CA GLY A 167 -10.97 -5.03 17.15
C GLY A 167 -10.52 -5.28 15.73
N VAL A 168 -9.20 -5.24 15.54
CA VAL A 168 -8.52 -5.46 14.27
C VAL A 168 -7.95 -6.88 14.25
N SER A 169 -8.19 -7.61 13.16
CA SER A 169 -7.60 -8.92 12.91
C SER A 169 -6.65 -8.84 11.74
N LEU A 170 -5.45 -9.38 11.92
CA LEU A 170 -4.44 -9.52 10.87
C LEU A 170 -4.17 -11.01 10.64
N THR A 171 -4.23 -11.45 9.37
CA THR A 171 -3.74 -12.77 8.99
C THR A 171 -2.37 -12.60 8.36
N PHE A 172 -1.39 -13.30 8.90
CA PHE A 172 -0.03 -13.28 8.37
C PHE A 172 0.19 -14.38 7.34
N SER A 173 1.19 -14.18 6.48
CA SER A 173 1.58 -15.13 5.45
C SER A 173 2.12 -16.46 6.01
N GLU A 174 2.64 -16.42 7.22
CA GLU A 174 3.21 -17.57 7.95
C GLU A 174 2.82 -17.48 9.44
N PRO A 175 2.83 -18.61 10.17
CA PRO A 175 2.64 -18.58 11.61
C PRO A 175 3.65 -17.67 12.30
N LEU A 176 3.17 -16.89 13.23
CA LEU A 176 4.02 -16.05 14.07
C LEU A 176 4.59 -16.87 15.25
N ASP A 177 5.67 -16.37 15.81
CA ASP A 177 6.15 -16.86 17.10
C ASP A 177 5.08 -16.59 18.17
N GLU A 178 4.70 -17.63 18.91
CA GLU A 178 3.56 -17.58 19.84
C GLU A 178 3.81 -16.59 20.99
N VAL A 179 5.05 -16.52 21.47
CA VAL A 179 5.40 -15.62 22.59
C VAL A 179 5.22 -14.16 22.15
N SER A 180 5.82 -13.78 21.01
CA SER A 180 5.71 -12.42 20.50
C SER A 180 4.28 -12.07 20.05
N ALA A 181 3.55 -13.02 19.49
CA ALA A 181 2.18 -12.80 18.99
C ALA A 181 1.15 -12.65 20.10
N THR A 182 1.42 -13.16 21.29
CA THR A 182 0.53 -13.06 22.45
C THR A 182 0.95 -11.99 23.44
N ASP A 183 2.13 -11.40 23.28
CA ASP A 183 2.62 -10.32 24.12
C ASP A 183 2.00 -8.98 23.69
N PRO A 184 1.20 -8.31 24.55
CA PRO A 184 0.62 -7.00 24.26
C PRO A 184 1.67 -5.94 23.91
N ASP A 185 2.88 -6.01 24.48
CA ASP A 185 3.95 -5.05 24.26
C ASP A 185 4.57 -5.16 22.84
N SER A 186 4.25 -6.25 22.12
CA SER A 186 4.60 -6.39 20.70
C SER A 186 3.75 -5.52 19.76
N PHE A 187 2.70 -4.87 20.27
CA PHE A 187 1.75 -4.10 19.47
C PHE A 187 1.60 -2.68 20.01
N ALA A 188 1.42 -1.74 19.10
CA ALA A 188 1.04 -0.38 19.46
C ALA A 188 -0.18 0.05 18.63
N ALA A 189 -1.10 0.74 19.27
CA ALA A 189 -2.25 1.33 18.60
C ALA A 189 -2.31 2.83 18.93
N GLU A 190 -2.29 3.65 17.90
CA GLU A 190 -2.43 5.10 18.01
C GLU A 190 -3.62 5.57 17.21
N MET A 191 -4.41 6.47 17.79
CA MET A 191 -5.44 7.19 17.05
C MET A 191 -4.88 8.53 16.60
N CYS A 192 -4.92 8.78 15.28
CA CYS A 192 -4.59 10.08 14.73
C CYS A 192 -5.90 10.85 14.45
N ASN A 193 -6.06 11.99 15.11
CA ASN A 193 -7.15 12.94 14.87
C ASN A 193 -6.81 13.84 13.68
#